data_a891c720d21fa2c33e269d57d9620990
#
_entry.id   a891c720d21fa2c33e269d57d9620990
#
_cell.length_a   1.000
_cell.length_b   1.000
_cell.length_c   1.000
_cell.angle_alpha   90.00
_cell.angle_beta   90.00
_cell.angle_gamma   90.00
#
_symmetry.space_group_name_H-M   'P 1'
#
loop_
_entity.id
_entity.type
_entity.pdbx_description
1 polymer ?
#
loop_
_entity_poly.entity_id
_entity_poly.type
_entity_poly.pdbx_seq_one_letter_code
_entity_poly.pdbx_strand_id
1 'polypeptide(L)'
;MKYLIIGLGNVGRTLAEQLTDMGHDVIGVDTNEIRIDAVKDRISIAYILDASHIEGLSELPLDEVDTAIVAIGQSIEQSLRAVATLKELNIKRIYARAIDNIHRTILKAMNINCIFTPETYAARLFAAKFTENITEDLI
;
A
#
# COMPACT_ATOMS: atom_id res chain seq x y z
N MET A 1 -3.47 11.21 10.99
CA MET A 1 -2.72 9.94 11.16
C MET A 1 -1.52 9.94 10.23
N LYS A 2 -0.55 9.11 10.50
CA LYS A 2 0.65 8.98 9.68
C LYS A 2 0.72 7.59 9.06
N TYR A 3 0.78 7.55 7.74
CA TYR A 3 0.79 6.33 6.95
C TYR A 3 2.13 6.11 6.29
N LEU A 4 2.55 4.85 6.21
CA LEU A 4 3.67 4.41 5.38
C LEU A 4 3.09 3.58 4.24
N ILE A 5 3.33 4.00 2.99
CA ILE A 5 2.87 3.26 1.81
C ILE A 5 4.09 2.63 1.13
N ILE A 6 4.10 1.32 1.05
CA ILE A 6 5.15 0.56 0.38
C ILE A 6 4.64 0.05 -0.96
N GLY A 7 5.28 0.48 -2.02
CA GLY A 7 4.84 0.22 -3.38
C GLY A 7 3.97 1.35 -3.92
N LEU A 8 4.49 2.10 -4.88
CA LEU A 8 3.87 3.30 -5.43
C LEU A 8 3.48 3.12 -6.91
N GLY A 9 3.00 1.93 -7.25
CA GLY A 9 2.29 1.69 -8.50
C GLY A 9 0.91 2.37 -8.46
N ASN A 10 0.02 2.03 -9.36
CA ASN A 10 -1.28 2.71 -9.47
C ASN A 10 -2.07 2.71 -8.16
N VAL A 11 -2.14 1.59 -7.47
CA VAL A 11 -2.91 1.49 -6.21
C VAL A 11 -2.22 2.25 -5.10
N GLY A 12 -0.93 2.00 -4.88
CA GLY A 12 -0.19 2.66 -3.80
C GLY A 12 -0.09 4.16 -3.98
N ARG A 13 0.17 4.62 -5.20
CA ARG A 13 0.20 6.04 -5.51
C ARG A 13 -1.15 6.70 -5.26
N THR A 14 -2.22 6.10 -5.75
CA THR A 14 -3.57 6.66 -5.56
C THR A 14 -3.93 6.73 -4.08
N LEU A 15 -3.63 5.66 -3.32
CA LEU A 15 -3.84 5.68 -1.87
C LEU A 15 -3.05 6.79 -1.20
N ALA A 16 -1.78 6.94 -1.56
CA ALA A 16 -0.91 7.96 -0.98
C ALA A 16 -1.45 9.38 -1.25
N GLU A 17 -1.87 9.64 -2.48
CA GLU A 17 -2.42 10.93 -2.86
C GLU A 17 -3.75 11.22 -2.16
N GLN A 18 -4.64 10.23 -2.11
CA GLN A 18 -5.95 10.38 -1.47
C GLN A 18 -5.83 10.58 0.04
N LEU A 19 -4.96 9.84 0.71
CA LEU A 19 -4.73 10.01 2.14
C LEU A 19 -4.15 11.39 2.45
N THR A 20 -3.27 11.89 1.59
CA THR A 20 -2.73 13.25 1.71
C THR A 20 -3.84 14.30 1.54
N ASP A 21 -4.69 14.13 0.56
CA ASP A 21 -5.82 15.04 0.31
C ASP A 21 -6.82 15.04 1.48
N MET A 22 -6.90 13.93 2.22
CA MET A 22 -7.74 13.82 3.41
C MET A 22 -7.10 14.38 4.67
N GLY A 23 -5.89 14.95 4.57
CA GLY A 23 -5.22 15.62 5.68
C GLY A 23 -4.26 14.73 6.47
N HIS A 24 -3.91 13.56 5.98
CA HIS A 24 -2.97 12.66 6.65
C HIS A 24 -1.55 12.87 6.15
N ASP A 25 -0.58 12.57 7.01
CA ASP A 25 0.83 12.54 6.63
C ASP A 25 1.15 11.19 5.99
N VAL A 26 1.82 11.22 4.83
CA VAL A 26 2.13 10.00 4.08
C VAL A 26 3.61 9.94 3.76
N ILE A 27 4.24 8.83 4.15
CA ILE A 27 5.58 8.45 3.71
C ILE A 27 5.41 7.39 2.63
N GLY A 28 5.93 7.66 1.42
CA GLY A 28 5.90 6.71 0.33
C GLY A 28 7.28 6.08 0.10
N VAL A 29 7.29 4.80 -0.23
CA VAL A 29 8.51 4.02 -0.44
C VAL A 29 8.37 3.16 -1.69
N ASP A 30 9.35 3.20 -2.56
CA ASP A 30 9.44 2.33 -3.74
C ASP A 30 10.90 2.19 -4.15
N THR A 31 11.26 1.11 -4.82
CA THR A 31 12.60 0.93 -5.40
C THR A 31 12.77 1.68 -6.71
N ASN A 32 11.68 2.06 -7.35
CA ASN A 32 11.66 2.67 -8.68
C ASN A 32 11.66 4.19 -8.59
N GLU A 33 12.76 4.80 -9.05
CA GLU A 33 12.92 6.26 -9.04
C GLU A 33 11.83 6.99 -9.81
N ILE A 34 11.35 6.44 -10.92
CA ILE A 34 10.30 7.06 -11.74
C ILE A 34 9.00 7.18 -10.92
N ARG A 35 8.66 6.14 -10.15
CA ARG A 35 7.48 6.17 -9.29
C ARG A 35 7.62 7.17 -8.16
N ILE A 36 8.79 7.29 -7.59
CA ILE A 36 9.09 8.29 -6.56
C ILE A 36 8.93 9.70 -7.15
N ASP A 37 9.51 9.96 -8.31
CA ASP A 37 9.42 11.27 -8.96
C ASP A 37 7.98 11.66 -9.29
N ALA A 38 7.14 10.66 -9.61
CA ALA A 38 5.72 10.91 -9.93
C ALA A 38 4.88 11.36 -8.74
N VAL A 39 5.31 11.07 -7.50
CA VAL A 39 4.49 11.28 -6.30
C VAL A 39 5.13 12.20 -5.26
N LYS A 40 6.43 12.41 -5.31
CA LYS A 40 7.19 13.09 -4.23
C LYS A 40 6.68 14.49 -3.89
N ASP A 41 6.14 15.22 -4.85
CA ASP A 41 5.63 16.57 -4.63
C ASP A 41 4.17 16.61 -4.17
N ARG A 42 3.53 15.44 -4.07
CA ARG A 42 2.11 15.31 -3.74
C ARG A 42 1.84 14.64 -2.39
N ILE A 43 2.88 14.14 -1.75
CA ILE A 43 2.80 13.51 -0.43
C ILE A 43 3.84 14.14 0.49
N SER A 44 3.82 13.79 1.76
CA SER A 44 4.71 14.40 2.75
C SER A 44 6.18 14.16 2.43
N ILE A 45 6.56 12.91 2.14
CA ILE A 45 7.92 12.56 1.74
C ILE A 45 7.94 11.20 1.03
N ALA A 46 8.87 11.01 0.11
CA ALA A 46 9.05 9.76 -0.61
C ALA A 46 10.53 9.34 -0.60
N TYR A 47 10.77 8.05 -0.43
CA TYR A 47 12.12 7.47 -0.37
C TYR A 47 12.30 6.36 -1.38
N ILE A 48 13.45 6.36 -2.04
CA ILE A 48 13.88 5.23 -2.86
C ILE A 48 14.58 4.24 -1.93
N LEU A 49 13.91 3.15 -1.63
CA LEU A 49 14.51 2.08 -0.81
C LEU A 49 13.80 0.75 -1.05
N ASP A 50 14.43 -0.34 -0.65
CA ASP A 50 13.89 -1.69 -0.74
C ASP A 50 13.34 -2.11 0.62
N ALA A 51 12.00 -2.18 0.72
CA ALA A 51 11.30 -2.54 1.94
C ALA A 51 11.40 -4.04 2.29
N SER A 52 11.98 -4.86 1.41
CA SER A 52 12.24 -6.27 1.71
C SER A 52 13.46 -6.47 2.61
N HIS A 53 14.19 -5.39 2.91
CA HIS A 53 15.35 -5.39 3.79
C HIS A 53 15.13 -4.47 4.97
N ILE A 54 15.39 -4.98 6.17
CA ILE A 54 15.16 -4.23 7.41
C ILE A 54 16.03 -2.98 7.52
N GLU A 55 17.24 -3.02 6.96
CA GLU A 55 18.19 -1.90 7.01
C GLU A 55 17.61 -0.64 6.37
N GLY A 56 16.91 -0.78 5.24
CA GLY A 56 16.31 0.36 4.57
C GLY A 56 15.19 1.00 5.38
N LEU A 57 14.26 0.20 5.83
CA LEU A 57 13.10 0.69 6.59
C LEU A 57 13.47 1.21 7.97
N SER A 58 14.47 0.61 8.62
CA SER A 58 14.84 1.00 9.99
C SER A 58 15.38 2.43 10.09
N GLU A 59 15.81 3.02 8.99
CA GLU A 59 16.29 4.40 8.96
C GLU A 59 15.17 5.44 8.92
N LEU A 60 13.93 5.00 8.67
CA LEU A 60 12.78 5.89 8.62
C LEU A 60 12.23 6.17 10.03
N PRO A 61 11.51 7.31 10.22
CA PRO A 61 10.91 7.65 11.51
C PRO A 61 9.62 6.83 11.76
N LEU A 62 9.78 5.53 11.96
CA LEU A 62 8.66 4.57 12.05
C LEU A 62 7.89 4.65 13.35
N ASP A 63 8.46 5.25 14.40
CA ASP A 63 7.78 5.39 15.70
C ASP A 63 6.48 6.17 15.60
N GLU A 64 6.38 7.06 14.63
CA GLU A 64 5.22 7.92 14.43
C GLU A 64 4.21 7.33 13.44
N VAL A 65 4.54 6.20 12.81
CA VAL A 65 3.66 5.57 11.82
C VAL A 65 2.53 4.81 12.51
N ASP A 66 1.30 5.20 12.20
CA ASP A 66 0.10 4.53 12.70
C ASP A 66 -0.21 3.26 11.93
N THR A 67 -0.07 3.32 10.62
CA THR A 67 -0.43 2.22 9.73
C THR A 67 0.54 2.15 8.56
N ALA A 68 1.02 0.96 8.26
CA ALA A 68 1.77 0.69 7.03
C ALA A 68 0.90 -0.10 6.06
N ILE A 69 0.92 0.29 4.80
CA ILE A 69 0.15 -0.35 3.74
C ILE A 69 1.11 -0.88 2.69
N VAL A 70 1.13 -2.20 2.53
CA VAL A 70 1.94 -2.86 1.51
C VAL A 70 1.09 -3.01 0.26
N ALA A 71 1.35 -2.14 -0.72
CA ALA A 71 0.57 -2.05 -1.96
C ALA A 71 1.32 -2.63 -3.18
N ILE A 72 2.33 -3.46 -2.95
CA ILE A 72 3.11 -4.11 -4.00
C ILE A 72 2.21 -5.05 -4.79
N GLY A 73 2.12 -4.84 -6.10
CA GLY A 73 1.25 -5.62 -6.97
C GLY A 73 1.95 -6.48 -8.01
N GLN A 74 3.28 -6.57 -7.98
CA GLN A 74 4.08 -7.23 -9.01
C GLN A 74 4.79 -8.49 -8.53
N SER A 75 4.96 -8.65 -7.21
CA SER A 75 5.73 -9.74 -6.64
C SER A 75 5.17 -10.14 -5.28
N ILE A 76 4.70 -11.36 -5.18
CA ILE A 76 4.25 -11.94 -3.92
C ILE A 76 5.43 -12.02 -2.93
N GLU A 77 6.59 -12.44 -3.40
CA GLU A 77 7.79 -12.53 -2.56
C GLU A 77 8.15 -11.18 -1.94
N GLN A 78 8.20 -10.13 -2.74
CA GLN A 78 8.54 -8.79 -2.25
C GLN A 78 7.50 -8.28 -1.24
N SER A 79 6.23 -8.54 -1.51
CA SER A 79 5.14 -8.18 -0.59
C SER A 79 5.29 -8.88 0.76
N LEU A 80 5.52 -10.20 0.75
CA LEU A 80 5.66 -10.98 1.97
C LEU A 80 6.90 -10.58 2.77
N ARG A 81 8.01 -10.29 2.09
CA ARG A 81 9.22 -9.79 2.76
C ARG A 81 8.99 -8.44 3.41
N ALA A 82 8.29 -7.54 2.73
CA ALA A 82 7.95 -6.24 3.29
C ALA A 82 7.08 -6.39 4.54
N VAL A 83 6.05 -7.24 4.49
CA VAL A 83 5.20 -7.50 5.66
C VAL A 83 6.02 -8.06 6.83
N ALA A 84 6.88 -9.03 6.56
CA ALA A 84 7.73 -9.62 7.60
C ALA A 84 8.66 -8.57 8.23
N THR A 85 9.25 -7.72 7.40
CA THR A 85 10.11 -6.64 7.87
C THR A 85 9.34 -5.65 8.77
N LEU A 86 8.14 -5.27 8.38
CA LEU A 86 7.28 -4.40 9.18
C LEU A 86 6.94 -5.02 10.53
N LYS A 87 6.70 -6.32 10.57
CA LYS A 87 6.43 -7.04 11.81
C LYS A 87 7.65 -7.06 12.73
N GLU A 88 8.84 -7.28 12.19
CA GLU A 88 10.08 -7.20 12.96
C GLU A 88 10.30 -5.80 13.55
N LEU A 89 9.88 -4.77 12.85
CA LEU A 89 9.98 -3.38 13.29
C LEU A 89 8.82 -2.95 14.21
N ASN A 90 7.95 -3.88 14.57
CA ASN A 90 6.83 -3.65 15.49
C ASN A 90 5.86 -2.56 15.05
N ILE A 91 5.57 -2.48 13.76
CA ILE A 91 4.56 -1.56 13.24
C ILE A 91 3.19 -2.01 13.76
N LYS A 92 2.42 -1.06 14.29
CA LYS A 92 1.16 -1.34 14.98
C LYS A 92 0.09 -1.94 14.09
N ARG A 93 -0.09 -1.37 12.90
CA ARG A 93 -1.11 -1.82 11.95
C ARG A 93 -0.48 -2.04 10.59
N ILE A 94 -0.73 -3.20 10.03
CA ILE A 94 -0.21 -3.56 8.70
C ILE A 94 -1.39 -3.98 7.84
N TYR A 95 -1.57 -3.29 6.72
CA TYR A 95 -2.52 -3.64 5.68
C TYR A 95 -1.73 -4.10 4.46
N ALA A 96 -2.22 -5.10 3.75
CA ALA A 96 -1.53 -5.57 2.56
C ALA A 96 -2.49 -5.90 1.44
N ARG A 97 -2.09 -5.55 0.23
CA ARG A 97 -2.78 -5.92 -0.99
C ARG A 97 -2.48 -7.38 -1.33
N ALA A 98 -3.52 -8.18 -1.58
CA ALA A 98 -3.35 -9.52 -2.09
C ALA A 98 -3.40 -9.52 -3.61
N ILE A 99 -2.41 -10.19 -4.24
CA ILE A 99 -2.31 -10.29 -5.70
C ILE A 99 -3.23 -11.41 -6.20
N ASP A 100 -3.30 -12.52 -5.47
CA ASP A 100 -4.12 -13.68 -5.80
C ASP A 100 -4.56 -14.42 -4.52
N ASN A 101 -5.26 -15.53 -4.69
CA ASN A 101 -5.77 -16.30 -3.55
C ASN A 101 -4.67 -16.95 -2.71
N ILE A 102 -3.58 -17.38 -3.33
CA ILE A 102 -2.45 -17.98 -2.61
C ILE A 102 -1.79 -16.91 -1.76
N HIS A 103 -1.53 -15.74 -2.31
CA HIS A 103 -1.00 -14.60 -1.58
C HIS A 103 -1.88 -14.23 -0.39
N ARG A 104 -3.19 -14.17 -0.62
CA ARG A 104 -4.17 -13.89 0.44
C ARG A 104 -4.08 -14.92 1.56
N THR A 105 -3.98 -16.21 1.23
CA THR A 105 -3.86 -17.27 2.23
C THR A 105 -2.62 -17.10 3.09
N ILE A 106 -1.48 -16.78 2.48
CA ILE A 106 -0.24 -16.55 3.20
C ILE A 106 -0.34 -15.31 4.09
N LEU A 107 -0.92 -14.22 3.57
CA LEU A 107 -1.10 -12.99 4.36
C LEU A 107 -2.00 -13.24 5.58
N LYS A 108 -3.04 -14.05 5.44
CA LYS A 108 -3.89 -14.45 6.58
C LYS A 108 -3.07 -15.18 7.65
N ALA A 109 -2.18 -16.08 7.24
CA ALA A 109 -1.31 -16.80 8.16
C ALA A 109 -0.31 -15.88 8.85
N MET A 110 0.04 -14.75 8.25
CA MET A 110 0.92 -13.75 8.85
C MET A 110 0.21 -12.86 9.88
N ASN A 111 -1.09 -12.99 10.00
CA ASN A 111 -1.88 -12.32 11.04
C ASN A 111 -1.74 -10.79 11.02
N ILE A 112 -2.02 -10.18 9.88
CA ILE A 112 -2.02 -8.74 9.72
C ILE A 112 -3.44 -8.16 9.90
N ASN A 113 -3.55 -6.85 10.00
CA ASN A 113 -4.81 -6.18 10.38
C ASN A 113 -5.84 -6.12 9.26
N CYS A 114 -5.39 -6.03 8.00
CA CYS A 114 -6.30 -5.94 6.86
C CYS A 114 -5.64 -6.48 5.60
N ILE A 115 -6.38 -7.27 4.85
CA ILE A 115 -5.99 -7.73 3.51
C ILE A 115 -7.01 -7.17 2.53
N PHE A 116 -6.57 -6.46 1.51
CA PHE A 116 -7.47 -5.89 0.53
C PHE A 116 -7.12 -6.33 -0.89
N THR A 117 -8.15 -6.41 -1.73
CA THR A 117 -8.06 -6.88 -3.12
C THR A 117 -8.69 -5.81 -4.01
N PRO A 118 -7.94 -4.77 -4.40
CA PRO A 118 -8.52 -3.59 -5.06
C PRO A 118 -9.21 -3.93 -6.37
N GLU A 119 -8.66 -4.83 -7.20
CA GLU A 119 -9.26 -5.20 -8.47
C GLU A 119 -10.61 -5.90 -8.27
N THR A 120 -10.68 -6.82 -7.31
CA THR A 120 -11.93 -7.54 -7.01
C THR A 120 -12.98 -6.61 -6.45
N TYR A 121 -12.58 -5.75 -5.53
CA TYR A 121 -13.47 -4.76 -4.93
C TYR A 121 -14.04 -3.81 -5.99
N ALA A 122 -13.16 -3.28 -6.84
CA ALA A 122 -13.56 -2.37 -7.91
C ALA A 122 -14.50 -3.06 -8.91
N ALA A 123 -14.20 -4.30 -9.31
CA ALA A 123 -15.03 -5.05 -10.26
C ALA A 123 -16.43 -5.29 -9.69
N ARG A 124 -16.53 -5.63 -8.41
CA ARG A 124 -17.84 -5.82 -7.75
C ARG A 124 -18.64 -4.52 -7.70
N LEU A 125 -17.98 -3.41 -7.39
CA LEU A 125 -18.61 -2.10 -7.37
C LEU A 125 -19.12 -1.70 -8.75
N PHE A 126 -18.29 -1.86 -9.78
CA PHE A 126 -18.66 -1.53 -11.15
C PHE A 126 -19.80 -2.44 -11.66
N ALA A 127 -19.77 -3.74 -11.35
CA ALA A 127 -20.85 -4.64 -11.74
C ALA A 127 -22.19 -4.19 -11.18
N ALA A 128 -22.23 -3.78 -9.93
CA ALA A 128 -23.43 -3.24 -9.30
C ALA A 128 -23.90 -1.95 -10.00
N LYS A 129 -22.98 -1.03 -10.27
CA LYS A 129 -23.30 0.22 -10.95
C LYS A 129 -23.75 0.04 -12.39
N PHE A 130 -23.10 -0.87 -13.12
CA PHE A 130 -23.51 -1.17 -14.49
C PHE A 130 -24.90 -1.76 -14.54
N THR A 131 -25.27 -2.61 -13.58
CA THR A 131 -26.61 -3.19 -13.47
C THR A 131 -27.66 -2.13 -13.22
N GLU A 132 -27.31 -1.07 -12.49
CA GLU A 132 -28.20 0.08 -12.22
C GLU A 132 -28.17 1.12 -13.34
N ASN A 133 -27.39 0.90 -14.41
CA ASN A 133 -27.16 1.87 -15.51
C ASN A 133 -26.58 3.21 -15.06
N ILE A 134 -25.83 3.21 -13.98
CA ILE A 134 -25.14 4.41 -13.48
C ILE A 134 -23.72 4.40 -14.00
N THR A 135 -23.48 5.00 -15.20
CA THR A 135 -22.17 4.98 -15.85
C THR A 135 -21.46 6.34 -15.88
N GLU A 136 -22.20 7.41 -15.84
CA GLU A 136 -21.64 8.77 -15.97
C GLU A 136 -20.78 9.18 -14.77
N ASP A 137 -21.01 8.61 -13.60
CA ASP A 137 -20.25 8.90 -12.37
C ASP A 137 -19.02 8.02 -12.19
N LEU A 138 -18.71 7.17 -13.17
CA LEU A 138 -17.61 6.22 -13.07
C LEU A 138 -16.29 6.72 -13.67
N ILE A 139 -16.27 7.90 -14.23
CA ILE A 139 -15.11 8.43 -14.94
C ILE A 139 -14.23 9.30 -14.02
#